data_0c915daf1f6bd27105dcb0c49c31b78c
#
_entry.id   0c915daf1f6bd27105dcb0c49c31b78c
#
_cell.length_a   1.000
_cell.length_b   1.000
_cell.length_c   1.000
_cell.angle_alpha   90.00
_cell.angle_beta   90.00
_cell.angle_gamma   90.00
#
_symmetry.space_group_name_H-M   'P 1'
#
loop_
_entity.id
_entity.type
_entity.pdbx_description
1 polymer ?
#
loop_
_entity_poly.entity_id
_entity_poly.type
_entity_poly.pdbx_seq_one_letter_code
_entity_poly.pdbx_strand_id
1 'polypeptide(L)'
;RRQRQMCIRDRYASEILRRHHIYLVGNVPEQPEEHIEKVTLQDTYGEVDFYLLPFMKPGYVRNVFVNNVPETYADAVREIIKREEIDYNNKRNVLVSHQFYVGEKEGSPETCDSEVFSVGGIDNVDIGAVKEFDYVALGHLHGAQYVSRPKIRYCGTLLKYSVSESTQTKSLTVVTLKEKGEKPEIACYPL
;
A
#
# COMPACT_ATOMS: atom_id res chain seq x y z
N ARG A 1 19.14 4.41 18.02
CA ARG A 1 18.71 5.81 18.32
C ARG A 1 18.12 6.51 17.09
N ARG A 2 18.70 6.40 15.88
CA ARG A 2 18.14 7.01 14.63
C ARG A 2 16.76 6.47 14.23
N GLN A 3 16.53 5.17 14.33
CA GLN A 3 15.25 4.54 14.03
C GLN A 3 14.12 5.00 14.98
N ARG A 4 14.40 5.12 16.30
CA ARG A 4 13.42 5.66 17.26
C ARG A 4 13.02 7.11 16.97
N GLN A 5 13.93 7.94 16.48
CA GLN A 5 13.64 9.33 16.12
C GLN A 5 12.78 9.44 14.83
N MET A 6 12.95 8.55 13.87
CA MET A 6 12.06 8.46 12.71
C MET A 6 10.65 8.06 13.14
N CYS A 7 10.49 7.00 13.92
CA CYS A 7 9.17 6.56 14.41
C CYS A 7 8.39 7.64 15.18
N ILE A 8 9.09 8.49 15.97
CA ILE A 8 8.45 9.61 16.66
C ILE A 8 8.00 10.69 15.67
N ARG A 9 8.75 10.96 14.61
CA ARG A 9 8.35 11.92 13.57
C ARG A 9 7.15 11.43 12.78
N ASP A 10 7.11 10.15 12.46
CA ASP A 10 6.04 9.53 11.67
C ASP A 10 4.70 9.46 12.43
N ARG A 11 4.75 9.48 13.78
CA ARG A 11 3.57 9.54 14.65
C ARG A 11 3.22 10.96 15.15
N TYR A 12 4.04 11.95 14.80
CA TYR A 12 3.78 13.31 15.25
C TYR A 12 2.43 13.81 14.73
N ALA A 13 1.59 14.27 15.65
CA ALA A 13 0.25 14.76 15.38
C ALA A 13 -0.77 13.73 14.83
N SER A 14 -0.45 12.42 14.70
CA SER A 14 -1.38 11.42 14.18
C SER A 14 -2.71 11.39 14.94
N GLU A 15 -2.67 11.49 16.29
CA GLU A 15 -3.87 11.54 17.12
C GLU A 15 -4.71 12.81 16.89
N ILE A 16 -4.07 13.96 16.65
CA ILE A 16 -4.75 15.21 16.33
C ILE A 16 -5.38 15.13 14.95
N LEU A 17 -4.64 14.62 13.97
CA LEU A 17 -5.09 14.46 12.59
C LEU A 17 -6.24 13.47 12.48
N ARG A 18 -6.23 12.38 13.25
CA ARG A 18 -7.31 11.40 13.33
C ARG A 18 -8.66 12.04 13.72
N ARG A 19 -8.66 13.02 14.62
CA ARG A 19 -9.86 13.78 14.98
C ARG A 19 -10.44 14.59 13.81
N HIS A 20 -9.63 14.85 12.80
CA HIS A 20 -10.01 15.51 11.55
C HIS A 20 -10.15 14.53 10.39
N HIS A 21 -10.33 13.23 10.68
CA HIS A 21 -10.45 12.16 9.68
C HIS A 21 -9.24 12.03 8.75
N ILE A 22 -8.04 12.42 9.23
CA ILE A 22 -6.77 12.24 8.53
C ILE A 22 -6.01 11.12 9.24
N TYR A 23 -5.75 10.03 8.52
CA TYR A 23 -5.10 8.84 9.06
C TYR A 23 -3.67 8.76 8.53
N LEU A 24 -2.69 8.84 9.44
CA LEU A 24 -1.27 8.69 9.14
C LEU A 24 -0.74 7.44 9.85
N VAL A 25 -0.20 6.51 9.07
CA VAL A 25 0.37 5.26 9.57
C VAL A 25 1.80 5.14 9.08
N GLY A 26 2.75 5.15 10.01
CA GLY A 26 4.19 5.04 9.72
C GLY A 26 4.81 3.74 10.24
N ASN A 27 4.10 2.97 11.06
CA ASN A 27 4.62 1.75 11.66
C ASN A 27 3.82 0.53 11.23
N VAL A 28 4.53 -0.56 10.98
CA VAL A 28 3.96 -1.90 10.86
C VAL A 28 3.82 -2.53 12.24
N PRO A 29 3.02 -3.61 12.40
CA PRO A 29 3.00 -4.40 13.62
C PRO A 29 4.39 -4.86 14.02
N GLU A 30 4.76 -4.66 15.29
CA GLU A 30 6.04 -5.06 15.88
C GLU A 30 5.88 -6.20 16.90
N GLN A 31 4.65 -6.41 17.38
CA GLN A 31 4.30 -7.43 18.36
C GLN A 31 3.17 -8.35 17.84
N PRO A 32 3.05 -9.59 18.37
CA PRO A 32 2.02 -10.53 17.94
C PRO A 32 0.58 -10.03 18.08
N GLU A 33 0.31 -9.17 19.03
CA GLU A 33 -1.03 -8.64 19.34
C GLU A 33 -1.40 -7.43 18.46
N GLU A 34 -0.42 -6.82 17.80
CA GLU A 34 -0.64 -5.66 16.94
C GLU A 34 -1.09 -6.11 15.55
N HIS A 35 -2.00 -5.32 14.97
CA HIS A 35 -2.54 -5.51 13.62
C HIS A 35 -2.23 -4.29 12.74
N ILE A 36 -2.37 -4.44 11.42
CA ILE A 36 -2.31 -3.27 10.54
C ILE A 36 -3.49 -2.35 10.83
N GLU A 37 -3.25 -1.05 10.71
CA GLU A 37 -4.30 -0.06 10.94
C GLU A 37 -5.45 -0.26 9.96
N LYS A 38 -6.66 -0.37 10.50
CA LYS A 38 -7.89 -0.49 9.72
C LYS A 38 -8.81 0.69 10.00
N VAL A 39 -9.28 1.34 8.94
CA VAL A 39 -10.28 2.40 8.99
C VAL A 39 -11.51 1.96 8.24
N THR A 40 -12.66 1.91 8.92
CA THR A 40 -13.95 1.59 8.29
C THR A 40 -14.69 2.89 8.00
N LEU A 41 -15.05 3.09 6.75
CA LEU A 41 -15.93 4.17 6.31
C LEU A 41 -17.23 3.58 5.80
N GLN A 42 -18.29 4.39 5.77
CA GLN A 42 -19.61 3.98 5.30
C GLN A 42 -20.14 4.92 4.22
N ASP A 43 -20.73 4.34 3.19
CA ASP A 43 -21.42 5.04 2.14
C ASP A 43 -22.81 4.42 1.86
N THR A 44 -23.44 4.76 0.74
CA THR A 44 -24.76 4.25 0.33
C THR A 44 -24.77 2.74 0.03
N TYR A 45 -23.61 2.15 -0.24
CA TYR A 45 -23.43 0.71 -0.52
C TYR A 45 -22.97 -0.08 0.70
N GLY A 46 -22.88 0.53 1.89
CA GLY A 46 -22.47 -0.09 3.15
C GLY A 46 -21.04 0.25 3.57
N GLU A 47 -20.43 -0.60 4.35
CA GLU A 47 -19.07 -0.39 4.87
C GLU A 47 -17.99 -0.66 3.83
N VAL A 48 -16.90 0.12 3.92
CA VAL A 48 -15.64 -0.11 3.21
C VAL A 48 -14.52 -0.12 4.24
N ASP A 49 -13.78 -1.21 4.31
CA ASP A 49 -12.62 -1.37 5.19
C ASP A 49 -11.34 -0.97 4.43
N PHE A 50 -10.63 0.03 4.94
CA PHE A 50 -9.33 0.49 4.44
C PHE A 50 -8.23 -0.06 5.34
N TYR A 51 -7.36 -0.88 4.79
CA TYR A 51 -6.17 -1.43 5.46
C TYR A 51 -4.96 -0.59 5.07
N LEU A 52 -4.28 0.00 6.05
CA LEU A 52 -3.18 0.92 5.85
C LEU A 52 -1.85 0.22 6.14
N LEU A 53 -1.14 -0.22 5.09
CA LEU A 53 0.13 -0.93 5.20
C LEU A 53 1.29 -0.02 4.75
N PRO A 54 2.05 0.56 5.69
CA PRO A 54 3.22 1.36 5.36
C PRO A 54 4.35 0.50 4.80
N PHE A 55 5.45 1.12 4.38
CA PHE A 55 6.63 0.40 3.91
C PHE A 55 7.17 -0.55 4.98
N MET A 56 7.36 -1.81 4.58
CA MET A 56 7.73 -2.89 5.47
C MET A 56 8.94 -3.68 4.96
N LYS A 57 9.85 -3.98 5.87
CA LYS A 57 10.96 -4.92 5.64
C LYS A 57 10.74 -6.19 6.46
N PRO A 58 11.21 -7.36 6.00
CA PRO A 58 11.09 -8.61 6.77
C PRO A 58 11.54 -8.47 8.22
N GLY A 59 12.65 -7.76 8.43
CA GLY A 59 13.19 -7.55 9.78
C GLY A 59 12.31 -6.72 10.73
N TYR A 60 11.34 -5.96 10.21
CA TYR A 60 10.45 -5.16 11.06
C TYR A 60 9.39 -6.03 11.75
N VAL A 61 8.98 -7.10 11.12
CA VAL A 61 7.91 -7.99 11.59
C VAL A 61 8.43 -9.29 12.23
N ARG A 62 9.75 -9.40 12.47
CA ARG A 62 10.35 -10.62 13.03
C ARG A 62 9.76 -11.06 14.37
N ASN A 63 9.39 -10.11 15.22
CA ASN A 63 8.84 -10.40 16.54
C ASN A 63 7.36 -10.82 16.48
N VAL A 64 6.67 -10.45 15.38
CA VAL A 64 5.28 -10.86 15.12
C VAL A 64 5.21 -12.35 14.79
N PHE A 65 6.25 -12.89 14.13
CA PHE A 65 6.30 -14.26 13.63
C PHE A 65 7.41 -15.07 14.33
N VAL A 66 7.18 -15.47 15.56
CA VAL A 66 8.21 -16.14 16.41
C VAL A 66 8.70 -17.46 15.80
N ASN A 67 7.81 -18.26 15.18
CA ASN A 67 8.13 -19.60 14.69
C ASN A 67 8.36 -19.68 13.17
N ASN A 68 7.99 -18.67 12.42
CA ASN A 68 8.10 -18.66 10.96
C ASN A 68 8.38 -17.22 10.48
N VAL A 69 9.58 -16.75 10.78
CA VAL A 69 10.01 -15.38 10.43
C VAL A 69 10.10 -15.24 8.91
N PRO A 70 9.37 -14.31 8.29
CA PRO A 70 9.47 -14.07 6.86
C PRO A 70 10.89 -13.66 6.45
N GLU A 71 11.41 -14.26 5.39
CA GLU A 71 12.75 -13.97 4.87
C GLU A 71 12.72 -12.93 3.75
N THR A 72 11.66 -12.94 2.94
CA THR A 72 11.50 -12.03 1.80
C THR A 72 10.45 -10.94 2.08
N TYR A 73 10.49 -9.86 1.31
CA TYR A 73 9.46 -8.81 1.36
C TYR A 73 8.08 -9.36 0.98
N ALA A 74 8.03 -10.24 -0.03
CA ALA A 74 6.79 -10.87 -0.46
C ALA A 74 6.17 -11.75 0.63
N ASP A 75 6.99 -12.54 1.33
CA ASP A 75 6.52 -13.37 2.44
C ASP A 75 6.04 -12.51 3.61
N ALA A 76 6.79 -11.46 3.95
CA ALA A 76 6.42 -10.54 5.03
C ALA A 76 5.05 -9.89 4.76
N VAL A 77 4.82 -9.37 3.55
CA VAL A 77 3.54 -8.77 3.17
C VAL A 77 2.42 -9.82 3.18
N ARG A 78 2.67 -11.01 2.60
CA ARG A 78 1.68 -12.10 2.56
C ARG A 78 1.25 -12.53 3.95
N GLU A 79 2.20 -12.78 4.84
CA GLU A 79 1.90 -13.27 6.19
C GLU A 79 1.24 -12.19 7.06
N ILE A 80 1.64 -10.93 6.93
CA ILE A 80 0.97 -9.82 7.63
C ILE A 80 -0.49 -9.69 7.16
N ILE A 81 -0.76 -9.70 5.87
CA ILE A 81 -2.13 -9.59 5.35
C ILE A 81 -2.98 -10.80 5.76
N LYS A 82 -2.43 -12.01 5.70
CA LYS A 82 -3.13 -13.25 6.03
C LYS A 82 -3.64 -13.29 7.47
N ARG A 83 -2.90 -12.72 8.41
CA ARG A 83 -3.29 -12.69 9.83
C ARG A 83 -4.43 -11.71 10.14
N GLU A 84 -4.76 -10.81 9.25
CA GLU A 84 -5.83 -9.81 9.47
C GLU A 84 -7.23 -10.39 9.32
N GLU A 85 -7.37 -11.65 8.91
CA GLU A 85 -8.67 -12.36 8.76
C GLU A 85 -9.72 -11.56 7.98
N ILE A 86 -9.30 -11.02 6.82
CA ILE A 86 -10.10 -10.11 5.99
C ILE A 86 -11.28 -10.85 5.35
N ASP A 87 -12.50 -10.34 5.53
CA ASP A 87 -13.68 -10.87 4.84
C ASP A 87 -13.74 -10.36 3.38
N TYR A 88 -13.08 -11.10 2.50
CA TYR A 88 -13.06 -10.77 1.07
C TYR A 88 -14.38 -11.08 0.35
N ASN A 89 -15.30 -11.81 0.95
CA ASN A 89 -16.54 -12.23 0.29
C ASN A 89 -17.67 -11.23 0.48
N ASN A 90 -17.82 -10.69 1.69
CA ASN A 90 -18.99 -9.91 2.06
C ASN A 90 -18.68 -8.41 2.23
N LYS A 91 -17.41 -8.05 2.49
CA LYS A 91 -17.00 -6.66 2.72
C LYS A 91 -16.21 -6.09 1.54
N ARG A 92 -16.38 -4.80 1.31
CA ARG A 92 -15.53 -4.05 0.39
C ARG A 92 -14.23 -3.71 1.10
N ASN A 93 -13.10 -4.16 0.53
CA ASN A 93 -11.79 -4.04 1.16
C ASN A 93 -10.84 -3.28 0.23
N VAL A 94 -10.22 -2.23 0.75
CA VAL A 94 -9.21 -1.42 0.07
C VAL A 94 -7.89 -1.56 0.82
N LEU A 95 -6.83 -1.88 0.12
CA LEU A 95 -5.47 -1.80 0.66
C LEU A 95 -4.81 -0.50 0.21
N VAL A 96 -4.25 0.24 1.16
CA VAL A 96 -3.33 1.36 0.90
C VAL A 96 -1.94 0.91 1.29
N SER A 97 -1.02 0.82 0.34
CA SER A 97 0.30 0.23 0.60
C SER A 97 1.43 1.00 -0.07
N HIS A 98 2.63 0.94 0.54
CA HIS A 98 3.83 1.61 0.06
C HIS A 98 4.97 0.59 -0.16
N GLN A 99 4.76 -0.38 -1.06
CA GLN A 99 5.73 -1.42 -1.41
C GLN A 99 5.97 -1.44 -2.91
N PHE A 100 7.04 -2.12 -3.34
CA PHE A 100 7.33 -2.34 -4.74
C PHE A 100 6.65 -3.63 -5.23
N TYR A 101 5.47 -3.49 -5.83
CA TYR A 101 4.70 -4.62 -6.35
C TYR A 101 5.06 -4.93 -7.79
N VAL A 102 5.20 -6.21 -8.11
CA VAL A 102 5.47 -6.73 -9.45
C VAL A 102 4.39 -7.71 -9.88
N GLY A 103 4.10 -7.73 -11.17
CA GLY A 103 3.14 -8.67 -11.77
C GLY A 103 3.73 -10.06 -11.96
N GLU A 104 2.87 -11.07 -12.01
CA GLU A 104 3.27 -12.48 -12.19
C GLU A 104 3.91 -12.76 -13.57
N LYS A 105 3.57 -12.01 -14.62
CA LYS A 105 3.94 -12.28 -16.02
C LYS A 105 4.44 -11.06 -16.79
N GLU A 106 4.31 -9.88 -16.26
CA GLU A 106 4.73 -8.64 -16.90
C GLU A 106 6.08 -8.21 -16.33
N GLY A 107 6.84 -7.46 -17.14
CA GLY A 107 8.10 -6.86 -16.69
C GLY A 107 7.91 -6.00 -15.43
N SER A 108 9.00 -5.64 -14.79
CA SER A 108 8.97 -4.71 -13.66
C SER A 108 8.27 -3.41 -14.06
N PRO A 109 7.52 -2.77 -13.14
CA PRO A 109 6.94 -1.44 -13.36
C PRO A 109 7.99 -0.43 -13.82
N GLU A 110 7.54 0.60 -14.55
CA GLU A 110 8.41 1.71 -14.94
C GLU A 110 8.83 2.52 -13.71
N THR A 111 10.10 2.88 -13.68
CA THR A 111 10.76 3.57 -12.56
C THR A 111 11.46 4.84 -13.02
N CYS A 112 11.78 5.73 -12.10
CA CYS A 112 12.54 6.95 -12.35
C CYS A 112 13.73 7.11 -11.40
N ASP A 113 14.66 8.04 -11.70
CA ASP A 113 15.92 8.19 -10.94
C ASP A 113 15.74 8.64 -9.49
N SER A 114 14.56 9.18 -9.14
CA SER A 114 14.25 9.60 -7.77
C SER A 114 13.76 8.46 -6.88
N GLU A 115 13.54 7.28 -7.44
CA GLU A 115 13.10 6.09 -6.72
C GLU A 115 14.30 5.23 -6.34
N VAL A 116 14.36 4.80 -5.07
CA VAL A 116 15.45 3.97 -4.56
C VAL A 116 15.02 2.51 -4.56
N PHE A 117 15.68 1.69 -5.35
CA PHE A 117 15.45 0.25 -5.43
C PHE A 117 16.60 -0.53 -4.85
N SER A 118 16.29 -1.69 -4.29
CA SER A 118 17.32 -2.64 -3.91
C SER A 118 17.84 -3.38 -5.13
N VAL A 119 19.17 -3.53 -5.21
CA VAL A 119 19.81 -4.26 -6.30
C VAL A 119 19.33 -5.72 -6.31
N GLY A 120 18.94 -6.21 -7.51
CA GLY A 120 18.47 -7.58 -7.68
C GLY A 120 17.00 -7.84 -7.33
N GLY A 121 16.19 -6.79 -7.12
CA GLY A 121 14.75 -6.95 -6.89
C GLY A 121 14.39 -7.63 -5.56
N ILE A 122 15.25 -7.53 -4.56
CA ILE A 122 15.05 -8.14 -3.24
C ILE A 122 13.79 -7.63 -2.54
N ASP A 123 13.38 -6.38 -2.84
CA ASP A 123 12.21 -5.70 -2.28
C ASP A 123 10.91 -5.92 -3.09
N ASN A 124 10.96 -6.73 -4.14
CA ASN A 124 9.79 -7.05 -4.95
C ASN A 124 8.75 -7.84 -4.15
N VAL A 125 7.48 -7.41 -4.25
CA VAL A 125 6.32 -8.10 -3.69
C VAL A 125 5.43 -8.55 -4.84
N ASP A 126 5.15 -9.84 -4.92
CA ASP A 126 4.22 -10.38 -5.90
C ASP A 126 2.78 -9.94 -5.60
N ILE A 127 2.05 -9.48 -6.63
CA ILE A 127 0.65 -9.04 -6.50
C ILE A 127 -0.31 -10.13 -6.01
N GLY A 128 0.09 -11.39 -6.05
CA GLY A 128 -0.69 -12.50 -5.51
C GLY A 128 -1.07 -12.31 -4.04
N ALA A 129 -0.22 -11.60 -3.26
CA ALA A 129 -0.49 -11.29 -1.87
C ALA A 129 -1.67 -10.32 -1.67
N VAL A 130 -2.04 -9.51 -2.69
CA VAL A 130 -3.01 -8.42 -2.57
C VAL A 130 -4.17 -8.50 -3.56
N LYS A 131 -4.21 -9.50 -4.40
CA LYS A 131 -5.16 -9.64 -5.52
C LYS A 131 -6.63 -9.75 -5.11
N GLU A 132 -6.91 -10.18 -3.87
CA GLU A 132 -8.27 -10.40 -3.37
C GLU A 132 -8.96 -9.08 -2.94
N PHE A 133 -8.21 -8.02 -2.67
CA PHE A 133 -8.79 -6.70 -2.38
C PHE A 133 -9.62 -6.18 -3.57
N ASP A 134 -10.66 -5.40 -3.27
CA ASP A 134 -11.50 -4.76 -4.30
C ASP A 134 -10.72 -3.65 -5.02
N TYR A 135 -9.87 -2.93 -4.29
CA TYR A 135 -8.92 -1.97 -4.84
C TYR A 135 -7.63 -1.93 -4.02
N VAL A 136 -6.49 -1.71 -4.69
CA VAL A 136 -5.17 -1.57 -4.06
C VAL A 136 -4.56 -0.25 -4.51
N ALA A 137 -4.53 0.72 -3.59
CA ALA A 137 -3.92 2.02 -3.79
C ALA A 137 -2.43 1.94 -3.40
N LEU A 138 -1.55 2.12 -4.37
CA LEU A 138 -0.11 1.99 -4.20
C LEU A 138 0.57 3.35 -4.23
N GLY A 139 1.45 3.58 -3.24
CA GLY A 139 2.52 4.57 -3.25
C GLY A 139 3.85 3.93 -3.62
N HIS A 140 4.94 4.66 -3.54
CA HIS A 140 6.32 4.32 -3.85
C HIS A 140 6.76 4.77 -5.25
N LEU A 141 6.09 4.34 -6.31
CA LEU A 141 6.42 4.76 -7.67
C LEU A 141 5.84 6.13 -8.02
N HIS A 142 6.66 6.97 -8.66
CA HIS A 142 6.31 8.34 -9.02
C HIS A 142 5.51 8.42 -10.33
N GLY A 143 5.61 7.41 -11.20
CA GLY A 143 4.81 7.27 -12.41
C GLY A 143 3.46 6.60 -12.11
N ALA A 144 2.35 7.22 -12.55
CA ALA A 144 1.02 6.64 -12.40
C ALA A 144 0.86 5.44 -13.35
N GLN A 145 0.71 4.22 -12.80
CA GLN A 145 0.62 2.99 -13.58
C GLN A 145 -0.12 1.90 -12.78
N TYR A 146 -0.66 0.91 -13.46
CA TYR A 146 -1.22 -0.28 -12.80
C TYR A 146 -0.25 -1.46 -12.91
N VAL A 147 -0.40 -2.44 -12.02
CA VAL A 147 0.40 -3.67 -12.01
C VAL A 147 -0.52 -4.84 -12.38
N SER A 148 -0.36 -5.37 -13.57
CA SER A 148 -1.16 -6.46 -14.17
C SER A 148 -2.68 -6.26 -14.23
N ARG A 149 -3.26 -5.56 -13.26
CA ARG A 149 -4.71 -5.33 -13.16
C ARG A 149 -5.03 -3.88 -12.85
N PRO A 150 -6.03 -3.25 -13.49
CA PRO A 150 -6.38 -1.85 -13.26
C PRO A 150 -6.64 -1.51 -11.78
N LYS A 151 -7.19 -2.46 -11.02
CA LYS A 151 -7.51 -2.29 -9.59
C LYS A 151 -6.29 -2.30 -8.66
N ILE A 152 -5.09 -2.64 -9.15
CA ILE A 152 -3.82 -2.59 -8.40
C ILE A 152 -2.97 -1.50 -9.04
N ARG A 153 -2.92 -0.31 -8.42
CA ARG A 153 -2.44 0.88 -9.11
C ARG A 153 -1.58 1.77 -8.24
N TYR A 154 -0.44 2.18 -8.80
CA TYR A 154 0.33 3.33 -8.34
C TYR A 154 -0.36 4.62 -8.80
N CYS A 155 -0.68 5.51 -7.87
CA CYS A 155 -1.26 6.81 -8.20
C CYS A 155 -0.23 7.79 -8.78
N GLY A 156 1.05 7.51 -8.57
CA GLY A 156 2.14 8.43 -8.88
C GLY A 156 2.23 9.59 -7.89
N THR A 157 3.08 10.56 -8.21
CA THR A 157 3.25 11.79 -7.43
C THR A 157 2.59 12.97 -8.13
N LEU A 158 2.09 13.93 -7.35
CA LEU A 158 1.46 15.14 -7.89
C LEU A 158 2.47 16.09 -8.55
N LEU A 159 3.73 16.05 -8.11
CA LEU A 159 4.81 16.89 -8.62
C LEU A 159 5.91 16.02 -9.24
N LYS A 160 6.73 16.61 -10.09
CA LYS A 160 7.93 16.00 -10.65
C LYS A 160 9.10 16.27 -9.71
N TYR A 161 9.74 15.20 -9.21
CA TYR A 161 10.85 15.29 -8.25
C TYR A 161 12.23 15.11 -8.89
N SER A 162 12.29 14.64 -10.14
CA SER A 162 13.53 14.45 -10.88
C SER A 162 13.40 14.85 -12.34
N VAL A 163 14.56 15.04 -13.01
CA VAL A 163 14.61 15.36 -14.45
C VAL A 163 14.07 14.20 -15.29
N SER A 164 14.26 12.94 -14.84
CA SER A 164 13.72 11.76 -15.51
C SER A 164 12.19 11.73 -15.55
N GLU A 165 11.52 12.49 -14.68
CA GLU A 165 10.06 12.62 -14.66
C GLU A 165 9.53 13.74 -15.58
N SER A 166 10.42 14.48 -16.27
CA SER A 166 10.06 15.67 -17.07
C SER A 166 8.98 15.40 -18.13
N THR A 167 9.01 14.22 -18.73
CA THR A 167 8.05 13.76 -19.75
C THR A 167 6.78 13.12 -19.18
N GLN A 168 6.74 12.84 -17.88
CA GLN A 168 5.57 12.23 -17.25
C GLN A 168 4.41 13.24 -17.13
N THR A 169 3.21 12.80 -17.44
CA THR A 169 1.98 13.54 -17.13
C THR A 169 1.53 13.14 -15.73
N LYS A 170 1.61 14.10 -14.81
CA LYS A 170 1.11 13.90 -13.44
C LYS A 170 -0.40 13.97 -13.42
N SER A 171 -1.03 13.21 -12.54
CA SER A 171 -2.49 13.10 -12.50
C SER A 171 -3.00 12.81 -11.10
N LEU A 172 -4.27 13.16 -10.89
CA LEU A 172 -5.05 12.70 -9.76
C LEU A 172 -5.82 11.44 -10.16
N THR A 173 -5.64 10.35 -9.42
CA THR A 173 -6.42 9.12 -9.61
C THR A 173 -7.67 9.15 -8.73
N VAL A 174 -8.83 9.08 -9.35
CA VAL A 174 -10.13 8.97 -8.67
C VAL A 174 -10.67 7.56 -8.85
N VAL A 175 -11.08 6.95 -7.75
CA VAL A 175 -11.62 5.59 -7.74
C VAL A 175 -13.02 5.61 -7.16
N THR A 176 -13.98 5.08 -7.91
CA THR A 176 -15.35 4.91 -7.45
C THR A 176 -15.61 3.43 -7.17
N LEU A 177 -15.88 3.12 -5.92
CA LEU A 177 -16.32 1.78 -5.49
C LEU A 177 -17.85 1.81 -5.35
N LYS A 178 -18.50 0.81 -5.94
CA LYS A 178 -19.95 0.57 -5.81
C LYS A 178 -20.21 -0.64 -4.93
N GLU A 179 -21.18 -1.46 -5.26
CA GLU A 179 -21.51 -2.66 -4.52
C GLU A 179 -20.36 -3.68 -4.50
N LYS A 180 -20.36 -4.54 -3.48
CA LYS A 180 -19.39 -5.64 -3.38
C LYS A 180 -19.48 -6.55 -4.60
N GLY A 181 -18.32 -6.85 -5.20
CA GLY A 181 -18.21 -7.66 -6.40
C GLY A 181 -18.22 -6.87 -7.72
N GLU A 182 -18.61 -5.60 -7.69
CA GLU A 182 -18.47 -4.74 -8.86
C GLU A 182 -17.02 -4.29 -9.06
N LYS A 183 -16.64 -4.11 -10.33
CA LYS A 183 -15.30 -3.59 -10.65
C LYS A 183 -15.22 -2.10 -10.30
N PRO A 184 -14.11 -1.64 -9.69
CA PRO A 184 -13.93 -0.22 -9.45
C PRO A 184 -13.84 0.57 -10.75
N GLU A 185 -14.49 1.73 -10.80
CA GLU A 185 -14.32 2.72 -11.86
C GLU A 185 -13.12 3.60 -11.53
N ILE A 186 -12.19 3.72 -12.46
CA ILE A 186 -10.93 4.44 -12.24
C ILE A 186 -10.78 5.53 -13.30
N ALA A 187 -10.67 6.77 -12.86
CA ALA A 187 -10.45 7.94 -13.70
C ALA A 187 -9.16 8.65 -13.30
N CYS A 188 -8.36 9.06 -14.29
CA CYS A 188 -7.14 9.82 -14.08
C CYS A 188 -7.31 11.21 -14.68
N TYR A 189 -7.18 12.23 -13.86
CA TYR A 189 -7.30 13.64 -14.25
C TYR A 189 -5.90 14.26 -14.30
N PRO A 190 -5.41 14.69 -15.48
CA PRO A 190 -4.13 15.37 -15.60
C PRO A 190 -4.09 16.66 -14.74
N LEU A 191 -2.89 16.97 -14.21
CA LEU A 191 -2.59 18.18 -13.44
C LEU A 191 -1.85 19.19 -14.30
#